data_8ff47c780b5d5b2ecb483232ca43d45e
#
_entry.id   8ff47c780b5d5b2ecb483232ca43d45e
#
_cell.length_a   1.000
_cell.length_b   1.000
_cell.length_c   1.000
_cell.angle_alpha   90.00
_cell.angle_beta   90.00
_cell.angle_gamma   90.00
#
_symmetry.space_group_name_H-M   'P 1'
#
loop_
_entity.id
_entity.type
_entity.pdbx_description
1 polymer ?
#
loop_
_entity_poly.entity_id
_entity_poly.type
_entity_poly.pdbx_seq_one_letter_code
_entity_poly.pdbx_strand_id
1 'polypeptide(L)'
;MQGLIDTHFHLDMYKNYNEIYKIIVGEKQYTLCMTNSPGVFLSCKNIFGDNKYIKFALGFHPLNTDLKEKDLRDFMKLLPQTEYVGEIGLDFTKRTGIEKNQQIKWFEKIVEACSEKNKVMSIHIRGAEEIALKILSKYCPRRCILHWYTGNVELQKDFIHLGCYFSVNASMVKNMDIVNAIPKDRLLIESDGPYSKVNGKKFSP
;
A
#
# COMPACT_ATOMS: atom_id res chain seq x y z
N MET A 1 -10.10 21.74 13.67
CA MET A 1 -10.62 20.64 12.84
C MET A 1 -9.62 19.51 12.91
N GLN A 2 -10.04 18.27 13.20
CA GLN A 2 -9.19 17.09 13.00
C GLN A 2 -8.94 16.98 11.49
N GLY A 3 -7.68 16.88 11.08
CA GLY A 3 -7.35 16.72 9.66
C GLY A 3 -7.83 15.37 9.12
N LEU A 4 -8.24 15.34 7.88
CA LEU A 4 -8.54 14.09 7.17
C LEU A 4 -7.28 13.23 7.04
N ILE A 5 -7.45 11.93 7.04
CA ILE A 5 -6.36 10.97 6.83
C ILE A 5 -6.72 10.08 5.64
N ASP A 6 -5.79 9.95 4.70
CA ASP A 6 -5.85 9.00 3.60
C ASP A 6 -4.62 8.10 3.67
N THR A 7 -4.82 6.83 3.96
CA THR A 7 -3.71 5.90 4.22
C THR A 7 -3.20 5.18 2.99
N HIS A 8 -3.80 5.43 1.80
CA HIS A 8 -3.35 4.85 0.54
C HIS A 8 -3.83 5.67 -0.65
N PHE A 9 -2.89 6.35 -1.33
CA PHE A 9 -3.15 7.24 -2.45
C PHE A 9 -2.00 7.20 -3.45
N HIS A 10 -2.27 7.33 -4.75
CA HIS A 10 -1.25 7.32 -5.82
C HIS A 10 -1.16 8.68 -6.51
N LEU A 11 -0.45 9.62 -5.91
CA LEU A 11 -0.29 10.97 -6.45
C LEU A 11 0.37 10.98 -7.84
N ASP A 12 1.36 10.11 -8.05
CA ASP A 12 2.13 9.96 -9.30
C ASP A 12 1.28 9.50 -10.49
N MET A 13 0.09 8.95 -10.25
CA MET A 13 -0.83 8.47 -11.29
C MET A 13 -1.76 9.56 -11.85
N TYR A 14 -1.66 10.79 -11.32
CA TYR A 14 -2.46 11.92 -11.82
C TYR A 14 -1.66 12.81 -12.76
N LYS A 15 -2.25 13.20 -13.88
CA LYS A 15 -1.61 14.15 -14.82
C LYS A 15 -1.38 15.53 -14.19
N ASN A 16 -2.29 15.96 -13.33
CA ASN A 16 -2.26 17.22 -12.60
C ASN A 16 -1.77 17.06 -11.15
N TYR A 17 -0.80 16.18 -10.92
CA TYR A 17 -0.28 15.84 -9.59
C TYR A 17 0.16 17.06 -8.77
N ASN A 18 0.67 18.12 -9.41
CA ASN A 18 1.08 19.36 -8.72
C ASN A 18 -0.12 20.12 -8.13
N GLU A 19 -1.26 20.14 -8.81
CA GLU A 19 -2.49 20.77 -8.31
C GLU A 19 -3.06 19.97 -7.15
N ILE A 20 -3.12 18.65 -7.30
CA ILE A 20 -3.59 17.73 -6.27
C ILE A 20 -2.71 17.83 -5.01
N TYR A 21 -1.39 17.88 -5.19
CA TYR A 21 -0.45 18.11 -4.08
C TYR A 21 -0.78 19.41 -3.31
N LYS A 22 -1.01 20.51 -4.02
CA LYS A 22 -1.37 21.79 -3.40
C LYS A 22 -2.71 21.73 -2.66
N ILE A 23 -3.70 21.02 -3.21
CA ILE A 23 -5.01 20.81 -2.56
C ILE A 23 -4.80 20.04 -1.25
N ILE A 24 -4.14 18.89 -1.28
CA ILE A 24 -3.88 18.04 -0.10
C ILE A 24 -3.18 18.84 1.01
N VAL A 25 -2.15 19.62 0.65
CA VAL A 25 -1.41 20.45 1.61
C VAL A 25 -2.28 21.59 2.14
N GLY A 26 -3.05 22.25 1.27
CA GLY A 26 -3.95 23.37 1.63
C GLY A 26 -5.05 22.94 2.60
N GLU A 27 -5.64 21.77 2.35
CA GLU A 27 -6.67 21.17 3.21
C GLU A 27 -6.09 20.50 4.47
N LYS A 28 -4.76 20.46 4.60
CA LYS A 28 -4.05 19.82 5.73
C LYS A 28 -4.42 18.34 5.90
N GLN A 29 -4.66 17.67 4.79
CA GLN A 29 -4.98 16.25 4.75
C GLN A 29 -3.71 15.43 4.93
N TYR A 30 -3.67 14.52 5.91
CA TYR A 30 -2.57 13.57 6.07
C TYR A 30 -2.71 12.45 5.06
N THR A 31 -1.79 12.39 4.10
CA THR A 31 -1.87 11.45 2.98
C THR A 31 -0.60 10.62 2.88
N LEU A 32 -0.75 9.30 2.87
CA LEU A 32 0.32 8.37 2.59
C LEU A 32 0.27 8.00 1.10
N CYS A 33 1.21 8.56 0.34
CA CYS A 33 1.30 8.35 -1.10
C CYS A 33 2.14 7.11 -1.40
N MET A 34 1.51 6.11 -2.03
CA MET A 34 2.17 4.91 -2.52
C MET A 34 2.97 5.19 -3.78
N THR A 35 4.01 4.42 -4.02
CA THR A 35 4.74 4.39 -5.28
C THR A 35 4.89 2.95 -5.77
N ASN A 36 5.19 2.76 -7.07
CA ASN A 36 5.23 1.43 -7.67
C ASN A 36 6.65 0.88 -7.82
N SER A 37 7.66 1.72 -7.58
CA SER A 37 9.08 1.33 -7.70
C SER A 37 9.99 2.28 -6.93
N PRO A 38 11.22 1.85 -6.61
CA PRO A 38 12.24 2.72 -6.01
C PRO A 38 12.55 3.98 -6.83
N GLY A 39 12.51 3.87 -8.16
CA GLY A 39 12.73 5.02 -9.05
C GLY A 39 11.63 6.08 -8.93
N VAL A 40 10.36 5.66 -8.88
CA VAL A 40 9.22 6.57 -8.68
C VAL A 40 9.29 7.22 -7.29
N PHE A 41 9.62 6.46 -6.26
CA PHE A 41 9.81 6.99 -4.90
C PHE A 41 10.85 8.11 -4.86
N LEU A 42 12.03 7.91 -5.47
CA LEU A 42 13.07 8.93 -5.56
C LEU A 42 12.59 10.16 -6.33
N SER A 43 11.90 9.96 -7.45
CA SER A 43 11.34 11.06 -8.25
C SER A 43 10.36 11.90 -7.44
N CYS A 44 9.44 11.26 -6.72
CA CYS A 44 8.48 11.95 -5.86
C CYS A 44 9.19 12.74 -4.75
N LYS A 45 10.18 12.15 -4.09
CA LYS A 45 10.97 12.86 -3.06
C LYS A 45 11.72 14.06 -3.62
N ASN A 46 12.29 13.95 -4.82
CA ASN A 46 13.02 15.03 -5.46
C ASN A 46 12.10 16.19 -5.90
N ILE A 47 10.89 15.87 -6.38
CA ILE A 47 9.93 16.87 -6.86
C ILE A 47 9.27 17.61 -5.70
N PHE A 48 8.83 16.88 -4.66
CA PHE A 48 7.98 17.42 -3.61
C PHE A 48 8.70 17.69 -2.28
N GLY A 49 9.89 17.08 -2.07
CA GLY A 49 10.61 17.18 -0.80
C GLY A 49 9.86 16.54 0.36
N ASP A 50 10.24 16.93 1.58
CA ASP A 50 9.56 16.50 2.80
C ASP A 50 8.39 17.44 3.12
N ASN A 51 7.23 16.87 3.38
CA ASN A 51 6.03 17.60 3.79
C ASN A 51 5.39 16.93 5.01
N LYS A 52 4.79 17.76 5.89
CA LYS A 52 4.10 17.25 7.08
C LYS A 52 2.87 16.41 6.72
N TYR A 53 2.13 16.84 5.70
CA TYR A 53 0.83 16.27 5.33
C TYR A 53 0.93 15.16 4.30
N ILE A 54 2.03 15.10 3.55
CA ILE A 54 2.23 14.08 2.51
C ILE A 54 3.51 13.31 2.81
N LYS A 55 3.39 11.99 2.89
CA LYS A 55 4.53 11.07 3.00
C LYS A 55 4.52 10.11 1.83
N PHE A 56 5.68 9.94 1.19
CA PHE A 56 5.84 8.96 0.12
C PHE A 56 6.34 7.64 0.69
N ALA A 57 5.68 6.55 0.32
CA ALA A 57 6.04 5.20 0.68
C ALA A 57 6.92 4.58 -0.43
N LEU A 58 7.95 3.87 -0.03
CA LEU A 58 8.86 3.17 -0.93
C LEU A 58 8.19 1.93 -1.49
N GLY A 59 7.86 1.95 -2.78
CA GLY A 59 7.11 0.91 -3.46
C GLY A 59 7.94 -0.13 -4.18
N PHE A 60 7.31 -1.32 -4.33
CA PHE A 60 7.77 -2.42 -5.18
C PHE A 60 6.54 -3.25 -5.59
N HIS A 61 5.76 -2.73 -6.52
CA HIS A 61 4.41 -3.23 -6.82
C HIS A 61 4.44 -4.52 -7.64
N PRO A 62 3.69 -5.58 -7.29
CA PRO A 62 3.73 -6.88 -7.95
C PRO A 62 3.29 -6.87 -9.43
N LEU A 63 2.54 -5.86 -9.86
CA LEU A 63 2.12 -5.71 -11.26
C LEU A 63 3.05 -4.81 -12.09
N ASN A 64 4.09 -4.24 -11.51
CA ASN A 64 5.06 -3.44 -12.26
C ASN A 64 6.08 -4.35 -12.97
N THR A 65 5.82 -4.65 -14.23
CA THR A 65 6.61 -5.58 -15.06
C THR A 65 8.02 -5.11 -15.38
N ASP A 66 8.32 -3.83 -15.17
CA ASP A 66 9.65 -3.27 -15.42
C ASP A 66 10.63 -3.55 -14.28
N LEU A 67 10.14 -4.01 -13.11
CA LEU A 67 10.96 -4.34 -11.95
C LEU A 67 11.89 -5.53 -12.22
N LYS A 68 13.13 -5.39 -11.74
CA LYS A 68 14.21 -6.36 -11.87
C LYS A 68 14.94 -6.54 -10.53
N GLU A 69 15.81 -7.52 -10.44
CA GLU A 69 16.66 -7.73 -9.25
C GLU A 69 17.52 -6.50 -8.88
N LYS A 70 17.83 -5.64 -9.84
CA LYS A 70 18.50 -4.35 -9.58
C LYS A 70 17.60 -3.45 -8.73
N ASP A 71 16.33 -3.36 -9.07
CA ASP A 71 15.38 -2.50 -8.35
C ASP A 71 15.15 -2.98 -6.92
N LEU A 72 15.19 -4.31 -6.69
CA LEU A 72 15.18 -4.84 -5.33
C LEU A 72 16.42 -4.42 -4.52
N ARG A 73 17.60 -4.43 -5.14
CA ARG A 73 18.82 -3.93 -4.48
C ARG A 73 18.72 -2.43 -4.16
N ASP A 74 18.16 -1.66 -5.08
CA ASP A 74 17.95 -0.22 -4.87
C ASP A 74 16.88 0.04 -3.80
N PHE A 75 15.80 -0.77 -3.76
CA PHE A 75 14.82 -0.76 -2.67
C PHE A 75 15.51 -0.95 -1.30
N MET A 76 16.36 -1.98 -1.16
CA MET A 76 17.04 -2.27 0.10
C MET A 76 17.98 -1.14 0.53
N LYS A 77 18.63 -0.43 -0.41
CA LYS A 77 19.47 0.75 -0.12
C LYS A 77 18.64 1.95 0.34
N LEU A 78 17.43 2.11 -0.19
CA LEU A 78 16.54 3.22 0.14
C LEU A 78 15.71 2.98 1.41
N LEU A 79 15.51 1.73 1.81
CA LEU A 79 14.70 1.35 2.95
C LEU A 79 15.06 2.09 4.27
N PRO A 80 16.33 2.36 4.60
CA PRO A 80 16.67 3.16 5.77
C PRO A 80 16.21 4.62 5.72
N GLN A 81 15.90 5.16 4.53
CA GLN A 81 15.57 6.57 4.32
C GLN A 81 14.08 6.88 4.48
N THR A 82 13.24 5.89 4.77
CA THR A 82 11.81 6.08 4.94
C THR A 82 11.26 5.20 6.05
N GLU A 83 10.19 5.64 6.71
CA GLU A 83 9.40 4.81 7.63
C GLU A 83 8.30 4.04 6.92
N TYR A 84 7.91 4.48 5.71
CA TYR A 84 6.74 4.00 5.00
C TYR A 84 7.16 3.20 3.76
N VAL A 85 6.58 2.02 3.62
CA VAL A 85 6.80 1.09 2.51
C VAL A 85 5.45 0.76 1.87
N GLY A 86 5.35 0.92 0.56
CA GLY A 86 4.14 0.66 -0.18
C GLY A 86 4.16 1.38 -1.56
N GLU A 87 3.48 0.82 -2.55
CA GLU A 87 2.74 -0.41 -2.49
C GLU A 87 3.68 -1.61 -2.74
N ILE A 88 3.56 -2.62 -1.92
CA ILE A 88 4.25 -3.91 -2.07
C ILE A 88 3.22 -5.04 -2.01
N GLY A 89 3.56 -6.26 -2.38
CA GLY A 89 2.62 -7.36 -2.18
C GLY A 89 2.64 -8.45 -3.25
N LEU A 90 1.48 -9.12 -3.40
CA LEU A 90 1.26 -10.25 -4.30
C LEU A 90 -0.04 -10.06 -5.09
N ASP A 91 0.01 -10.27 -6.41
CA ASP A 91 -1.18 -10.32 -7.26
C ASP A 91 -1.11 -11.52 -8.21
N PHE A 92 -1.96 -12.51 -7.97
CA PHE A 92 -2.03 -13.73 -8.79
C PHE A 92 -3.22 -13.73 -9.76
N THR A 93 -3.97 -12.62 -9.83
CA THR A 93 -5.16 -12.51 -10.69
C THR A 93 -4.80 -12.17 -12.13
N LYS A 94 -3.63 -11.56 -12.37
CA LYS A 94 -3.17 -11.21 -13.71
C LYS A 94 -2.34 -12.35 -14.32
N ARG A 95 -2.64 -12.69 -15.57
CA ARG A 95 -1.84 -13.67 -16.35
C ARG A 95 -0.57 -13.06 -16.95
N THR A 96 -0.55 -11.74 -17.11
CA THR A 96 0.57 -10.96 -17.63
C THR A 96 1.20 -10.19 -16.48
N GLY A 97 2.50 -10.33 -16.28
CA GLY A 97 3.19 -9.64 -15.20
C GLY A 97 4.40 -10.43 -14.72
N ILE A 98 4.84 -10.10 -13.52
CA ILE A 98 5.92 -10.81 -12.83
C ILE A 98 5.40 -12.19 -12.42
N GLU A 99 6.19 -13.24 -12.68
CA GLU A 99 5.84 -14.61 -12.31
C GLU A 99 5.57 -14.75 -10.80
N LYS A 100 4.61 -15.61 -10.43
CA LYS A 100 4.18 -15.81 -9.05
C LYS A 100 5.35 -16.13 -8.10
N ASN A 101 6.22 -17.05 -8.50
CA ASN A 101 7.38 -17.42 -7.67
C ASN A 101 8.35 -16.25 -7.47
N GLN A 102 8.49 -15.39 -8.48
CA GLN A 102 9.32 -14.20 -8.36
C GLN A 102 8.68 -13.14 -7.46
N GLN A 103 7.34 -12.94 -7.56
CA GLN A 103 6.60 -12.09 -6.63
C GLN A 103 6.78 -12.57 -5.19
N ILE A 104 6.60 -13.87 -4.92
CA ILE A 104 6.77 -14.48 -3.60
C ILE A 104 8.17 -14.21 -3.07
N LYS A 105 9.21 -14.50 -3.86
CA LYS A 105 10.61 -14.32 -3.47
C LYS A 105 10.94 -12.85 -3.10
N TRP A 106 10.45 -11.90 -3.89
CA TRP A 106 10.67 -10.48 -3.65
C TRP A 106 9.87 -9.99 -2.45
N PHE A 107 8.59 -10.36 -2.37
CA PHE A 107 7.72 -9.98 -1.25
C PHE A 107 8.26 -10.50 0.07
N GLU A 108 8.69 -11.76 0.15
CA GLU A 108 9.27 -12.34 1.35
C GLU A 108 10.51 -11.57 1.81
N LYS A 109 11.45 -11.28 0.92
CA LYS A 109 12.65 -10.49 1.24
C LYS A 109 12.31 -9.07 1.74
N ILE A 110 11.32 -8.44 1.11
CA ILE A 110 10.89 -7.09 1.51
C ILE A 110 10.25 -7.13 2.89
N VAL A 111 9.35 -8.08 3.16
CA VAL A 111 8.68 -8.23 4.47
C VAL A 111 9.71 -8.50 5.57
N GLU A 112 10.69 -9.41 5.34
CA GLU A 112 11.78 -9.67 6.26
C GLU A 112 12.51 -8.38 6.65
N ALA A 113 13.04 -7.65 5.67
CA ALA A 113 13.79 -6.42 5.89
C ALA A 113 12.95 -5.30 6.55
N CYS A 114 11.66 -5.21 6.19
CA CYS A 114 10.75 -4.25 6.78
C CYS A 114 10.40 -4.59 8.23
N SER A 115 10.21 -5.88 8.55
CA SER A 115 9.91 -6.35 9.90
C SER A 115 11.06 -6.05 10.86
N GLU A 116 12.30 -6.37 10.45
CA GLU A 116 13.51 -6.07 11.24
C GLU A 116 13.67 -4.58 11.56
N LYS A 117 13.27 -3.72 10.63
CA LYS A 117 13.39 -2.25 10.75
C LYS A 117 12.10 -1.58 11.23
N ASN A 118 11.08 -2.37 11.61
CA ASN A 118 9.78 -1.91 12.11
C ASN A 118 9.11 -0.87 11.20
N LYS A 119 9.14 -1.10 9.88
CA LYS A 119 8.51 -0.20 8.88
C LYS A 119 6.99 -0.33 8.88
N VAL A 120 6.31 0.75 8.51
CA VAL A 120 4.87 0.72 8.17
C VAL A 120 4.74 0.23 6.76
N MET A 121 4.02 -0.87 6.55
CA MET A 121 3.82 -1.48 5.24
C MET A 121 2.38 -1.36 4.77
N SER A 122 2.15 -0.87 3.55
CA SER A 122 0.88 -0.97 2.85
C SER A 122 0.98 -2.06 1.78
N ILE A 123 0.14 -3.10 1.92
CA ILE A 123 0.29 -4.38 1.22
C ILE A 123 -0.91 -4.65 0.33
N HIS A 124 -0.63 -4.88 -0.94
CA HIS A 124 -1.55 -5.38 -1.96
C HIS A 124 -1.59 -6.91 -1.92
N ILE A 125 -2.79 -7.48 -1.78
CA ILE A 125 -2.98 -8.94 -1.85
C ILE A 125 -4.19 -9.25 -2.71
N ARG A 126 -3.97 -9.96 -3.81
CA ARG A 126 -5.07 -10.46 -4.65
C ARG A 126 -4.80 -11.87 -5.16
N GLY A 127 -5.67 -12.82 -4.76
CA GLY A 127 -5.56 -14.23 -5.14
C GLY A 127 -4.31 -14.92 -4.61
N ALA A 128 -3.70 -14.37 -3.54
CA ALA A 128 -2.47 -14.86 -2.91
C ALA A 128 -2.54 -14.79 -1.37
N GLU A 129 -3.74 -14.72 -0.82
CA GLU A 129 -4.01 -14.43 0.59
C GLU A 129 -3.32 -15.43 1.53
N GLU A 130 -3.42 -16.74 1.24
CA GLU A 130 -2.79 -17.79 2.05
C GLU A 130 -1.26 -17.69 2.06
N ILE A 131 -0.66 -17.39 0.91
CA ILE A 131 0.79 -17.23 0.78
C ILE A 131 1.25 -15.97 1.52
N ALA A 132 0.53 -14.88 1.37
CA ALA A 132 0.80 -13.64 2.08
C ALA A 132 0.69 -13.84 3.60
N LEU A 133 -0.36 -14.52 4.07
CA LEU A 133 -0.54 -14.87 5.47
C LEU A 133 0.64 -15.68 6.00
N LYS A 134 1.09 -16.71 5.27
CA LYS A 134 2.24 -17.53 5.65
C LYS A 134 3.52 -16.71 5.80
N ILE A 135 3.79 -15.79 4.85
CA ILE A 135 4.97 -14.92 4.90
C ILE A 135 4.87 -13.95 6.08
N LEU A 136 3.72 -13.29 6.27
CA LEU A 136 3.52 -12.35 7.36
C LEU A 136 3.58 -13.05 8.73
N SER A 137 3.06 -14.27 8.85
CA SER A 137 3.15 -15.09 10.08
C SER A 137 4.61 -15.44 10.41
N LYS A 138 5.45 -15.68 9.40
CA LYS A 138 6.87 -16.02 9.59
C LYS A 138 7.67 -14.86 10.18
N TYR A 139 7.41 -13.64 9.73
CA TYR A 139 8.21 -12.44 10.09
C TYR A 139 7.51 -11.53 11.11
N CYS A 140 6.24 -11.74 11.39
CA CYS A 140 5.43 -11.03 12.40
C CYS A 140 5.62 -9.49 12.39
N PRO A 141 5.40 -8.80 11.26
CA PRO A 141 5.56 -7.35 11.19
C PRO A 141 4.54 -6.64 12.08
N ARG A 142 4.98 -5.64 12.85
CA ARG A 142 4.13 -4.93 13.81
C ARG A 142 3.18 -3.90 13.17
N ARG A 143 3.54 -3.37 11.98
CA ARG A 143 2.82 -2.25 11.32
C ARG A 143 2.48 -2.60 9.89
N CYS A 144 1.50 -3.48 9.74
CA CYS A 144 1.08 -4.02 8.46
C CYS A 144 -0.34 -3.57 8.15
N ILE A 145 -0.55 -2.96 7.00
CA ILE A 145 -1.84 -2.51 6.50
C ILE A 145 -2.16 -3.33 5.25
N LEU A 146 -3.25 -4.08 5.28
CA LEU A 146 -3.81 -4.70 4.09
C LEU A 146 -4.74 -3.69 3.44
N HIS A 147 -4.29 -3.14 2.30
CA HIS A 147 -5.10 -2.17 1.58
C HIS A 147 -6.12 -2.87 0.69
N TRP A 148 -7.31 -2.29 0.60
CA TRP A 148 -8.41 -2.79 -0.26
C TRP A 148 -8.53 -4.31 -0.27
N TYR A 149 -8.61 -4.92 0.92
CA TYR A 149 -8.68 -6.38 1.05
C TYR A 149 -9.93 -6.94 0.35
N THR A 150 -9.74 -7.94 -0.51
CA THR A 150 -10.80 -8.59 -1.29
C THR A 150 -10.87 -10.10 -1.11
N GLY A 151 -10.12 -10.65 -0.16
CA GLY A 151 -10.16 -12.07 0.20
C GLY A 151 -11.43 -12.45 0.96
N ASN A 152 -11.44 -13.63 1.57
CA ASN A 152 -12.57 -14.10 2.38
C ASN A 152 -12.44 -13.66 3.85
N VAL A 153 -13.55 -13.76 4.59
CA VAL A 153 -13.65 -13.36 6.00
C VAL A 153 -12.83 -14.28 6.92
N GLU A 154 -12.68 -15.55 6.58
CA GLU A 154 -11.92 -16.50 7.38
C GLU A 154 -10.44 -16.13 7.41
N LEU A 155 -9.81 -15.96 6.25
CA LEU A 155 -8.43 -15.50 6.16
C LEU A 155 -8.24 -14.08 6.73
N GLN A 156 -9.26 -13.22 6.61
CA GLN A 156 -9.24 -11.90 7.24
C GLN A 156 -9.07 -11.97 8.75
N LYS A 157 -9.74 -12.93 9.42
CA LYS A 157 -9.60 -13.16 10.87
C LYS A 157 -8.16 -13.52 11.24
N ASP A 158 -7.50 -14.34 10.42
CA ASP A 158 -6.12 -14.73 10.65
C ASP A 158 -5.17 -13.52 10.53
N PHE A 159 -5.38 -12.66 9.54
CA PHE A 159 -4.62 -11.40 9.44
C PHE A 159 -4.90 -10.46 10.62
N ILE A 160 -6.15 -10.39 11.12
CA ILE A 160 -6.48 -9.62 12.32
C ILE A 160 -5.73 -10.18 13.54
N HIS A 161 -5.68 -11.51 13.71
CA HIS A 161 -4.94 -12.16 14.79
C HIS A 161 -3.42 -11.88 14.71
N LEU A 162 -2.87 -11.74 13.50
CA LEU A 162 -1.49 -11.29 13.31
C LEU A 162 -1.27 -9.80 13.65
N GLY A 163 -2.33 -9.05 13.93
CA GLY A 163 -2.26 -7.63 14.27
C GLY A 163 -2.27 -6.69 13.06
N CYS A 164 -2.64 -7.18 11.86
CA CYS A 164 -2.76 -6.34 10.69
C CYS A 164 -3.90 -5.32 10.82
N TYR A 165 -3.68 -4.15 10.22
CA TYR A 165 -4.71 -3.15 9.95
C TYR A 165 -5.30 -3.36 8.56
N PHE A 166 -6.48 -2.80 8.33
CA PHE A 166 -7.16 -2.85 7.04
C PHE A 166 -7.59 -1.44 6.64
N SER A 167 -7.18 -1.01 5.47
CA SER A 167 -7.70 0.25 4.93
C SER A 167 -8.84 -0.02 3.95
N VAL A 168 -9.90 0.77 4.09
CA VAL A 168 -11.13 0.62 3.33
C VAL A 168 -11.39 1.85 2.47
N ASN A 169 -11.86 1.62 1.25
CA ASN A 169 -12.26 2.64 0.29
C ASN A 169 -13.74 2.49 -0.11
N ALA A 170 -14.25 3.49 -0.82
CA ALA A 170 -15.65 3.53 -1.24
C ALA A 170 -16.09 2.35 -2.11
N SER A 171 -15.17 1.67 -2.81
CA SER A 171 -15.51 0.50 -3.63
C SER A 171 -15.85 -0.73 -2.80
N MET A 172 -15.41 -0.78 -1.54
CA MET A 172 -15.64 -1.90 -0.62
C MET A 172 -17.05 -1.93 -0.03
N VAL A 173 -17.85 -0.87 -0.17
CA VAL A 173 -19.26 -0.86 0.26
C VAL A 173 -20.12 -1.94 -0.43
N LYS A 174 -19.61 -2.53 -1.51
CA LYS A 174 -20.26 -3.66 -2.19
C LYS A 174 -20.05 -5.00 -1.46
N ASN A 175 -19.11 -5.07 -0.54
CA ASN A 175 -18.79 -6.25 0.26
C ASN A 175 -18.70 -5.86 1.75
N MET A 176 -19.86 -5.54 2.33
CA MET A 176 -19.96 -5.10 3.72
C MET A 176 -19.56 -6.17 4.74
N ASP A 177 -19.61 -7.45 4.38
CA ASP A 177 -19.20 -8.54 5.28
C ASP A 177 -17.71 -8.41 5.64
N ILE A 178 -16.86 -8.12 4.65
CA ILE A 178 -15.45 -7.84 4.87
C ILE A 178 -15.26 -6.60 5.75
N VAL A 179 -15.99 -5.51 5.46
CA VAL A 179 -15.83 -4.24 6.20
C VAL A 179 -16.30 -4.39 7.63
N ASN A 180 -17.45 -5.04 7.85
CA ASN A 180 -18.04 -5.24 9.18
C ASN A 180 -17.22 -6.20 10.06
N ALA A 181 -16.44 -7.08 9.46
CA ALA A 181 -15.55 -7.99 10.18
C ALA A 181 -14.29 -7.31 10.72
N ILE A 182 -13.97 -6.08 10.28
CA ILE A 182 -12.77 -5.35 10.75
C ILE A 182 -13.06 -4.74 12.13
N PRO A 183 -12.26 -5.05 13.17
CA PRO A 183 -12.34 -4.34 14.44
C PRO A 183 -12.09 -2.84 14.28
N LYS A 184 -12.81 -2.01 15.04
CA LYS A 184 -12.71 -0.54 14.92
C LYS A 184 -11.31 0.02 15.14
N ASP A 185 -10.52 -0.62 16.00
CA ASP A 185 -9.13 -0.26 16.30
C ASP A 185 -8.14 -0.76 15.24
N ARG A 186 -8.62 -1.50 14.24
CA ARG A 186 -7.83 -2.02 13.09
C ARG A 186 -8.29 -1.43 11.76
N LEU A 187 -9.32 -0.59 11.76
CA LEU A 187 -9.90 0.03 10.59
C LEU A 187 -9.20 1.35 10.26
N LEU A 188 -8.73 1.47 9.03
CA LEU A 188 -8.19 2.69 8.44
C LEU A 188 -9.04 3.09 7.23
N ILE A 189 -8.91 4.33 6.80
CA ILE A 189 -9.63 4.85 5.63
C ILE A 189 -8.62 5.21 4.54
N GLU A 190 -8.94 4.86 3.32
CA GLU A 190 -8.16 5.19 2.14
C GLU A 190 -9.06 5.66 0.99
N SER A 191 -8.49 6.39 0.04
CA SER A 191 -9.16 6.65 -1.22
C SER A 191 -8.76 5.68 -2.31
N ASP A 192 -7.53 5.19 -2.31
CA ASP A 192 -6.89 4.48 -3.43
C ASP A 192 -7.07 5.22 -4.78
N GLY A 193 -7.03 6.53 -4.72
CA GLY A 193 -7.13 7.36 -5.92
C GLY A 193 -5.89 7.27 -6.80
N PRO A 194 -6.04 7.12 -8.12
CA PRO A 194 -7.25 7.23 -8.95
C PRO A 194 -7.95 5.89 -9.25
N TYR A 195 -7.63 4.80 -8.57
CA TYR A 195 -8.14 3.46 -8.91
C TYR A 195 -9.54 3.20 -8.36
N SER A 196 -9.88 3.77 -7.22
CA SER A 196 -11.25 3.72 -6.70
C SER A 196 -12.18 4.72 -7.41
N LYS A 197 -13.48 4.45 -7.34
CA LYS A 197 -14.51 5.30 -7.94
C LYS A 197 -15.60 5.60 -6.92
N VAL A 198 -16.00 6.86 -6.86
CA VAL A 198 -17.19 7.31 -6.13
C VAL A 198 -18.22 7.76 -7.15
N ASN A 199 -19.43 7.16 -7.12
CA ASN A 199 -20.50 7.45 -8.10
C ASN A 199 -20.05 7.35 -9.57
N GLY A 200 -19.20 6.36 -9.89
CA GLY A 200 -18.68 6.12 -11.24
C GLY A 200 -17.55 7.05 -11.69
N LYS A 201 -17.21 8.08 -10.91
CA LYS A 201 -16.09 8.99 -11.17
C LYS A 201 -14.85 8.54 -10.40
N LYS A 202 -13.68 8.69 -11.03
CA LYS A 202 -12.39 8.48 -10.34
C LYS A 202 -12.30 9.43 -9.16
N PHE A 203 -11.74 8.93 -8.05
CA PHE A 203 -11.48 9.78 -6.89
C PHE A 203 -10.53 10.92 -7.29
N SER A 204 -10.86 12.13 -6.86
CA SER A 204 -9.97 13.29 -6.86
C SER A 204 -10.20 14.00 -5.52
N PRO A 205 -9.14 14.35 -4.77
CA PRO A 205 -9.26 15.10 -3.52
C PRO A 205 -9.97 16.42 -3.73
#